data_2504110885d868a15fc0208ef91bc134
#
_entry.id   2504110885d868a15fc0208ef91bc134
#
_cell.length_a   1.000
_cell.length_b   1.000
_cell.length_c   1.000
_cell.angle_alpha   90.00
_cell.angle_beta   90.00
_cell.angle_gamma   90.00
#
_symmetry.space_group_name_H-M   'P 1'
#
loop_
_entity.id
_entity.type
_entity.pdbx_description
1 polymer ?
#
loop_
_entity_poly.entity_id
_entity_poly.type
_entity_poly.pdbx_seq_one_letter_code
_entity_poly.pdbx_strand_id
1 'polypeptide(L)'
;PLRFLSKEEIVPSSVDPFMRKTVLQGFVHDESAAFQGGVSGNAGLFSTAEEVAQIYQMLLNGGELNGKRYLSKETCRLFTTTVAKGCRRGLGFDKPDMQNPAKSPCALSAPASVYGHTGFTGTCAWVDPDNGLVYVFLSNRIYPEVWNAKLLKSDIRERIQEAMYRAVLK
;
A
#
# COMPACT_ATOMS: atom_id res chain seq x y z
N PRO A 1 -10.24 3.13 14.21
CA PRO A 1 -10.69 1.73 14.25
C PRO A 1 -11.36 1.37 15.58
N LEU A 2 -10.87 1.82 16.74
CA LEU A 2 -11.42 1.49 18.07
C LEU A 2 -12.92 1.87 18.29
N ARG A 3 -13.55 2.49 17.29
CA ARG A 3 -15.01 2.71 17.28
C ARG A 3 -15.80 1.46 16.92
N PHE A 4 -15.16 0.53 16.19
CA PHE A 4 -15.84 -0.62 15.56
C PHE A 4 -15.18 -1.95 15.90
N LEU A 5 -13.93 -1.94 16.37
CA LEU A 5 -13.13 -3.10 16.68
C LEU A 5 -12.62 -3.01 18.12
N SER A 6 -12.48 -4.15 18.80
CA SER A 6 -11.78 -4.22 20.06
C SER A 6 -10.27 -3.99 19.84
N LYS A 7 -9.56 -3.62 20.89
CA LYS A 7 -8.11 -3.39 20.80
C LYS A 7 -7.36 -4.66 20.41
N GLU A 8 -7.83 -5.80 20.86
CA GLU A 8 -7.26 -7.13 20.64
C GLU A 8 -7.32 -7.58 19.18
N GLU A 9 -8.29 -7.07 18.41
CA GLU A 9 -8.45 -7.35 16.98
C GLU A 9 -7.51 -6.54 16.09
N ILE A 10 -6.75 -5.60 16.67
CA ILE A 10 -5.88 -4.70 15.93
C ILE A 10 -4.44 -4.97 16.31
N VAL A 11 -3.58 -5.22 15.34
CA VAL A 11 -2.13 -5.34 15.60
C VAL A 11 -1.55 -4.02 16.11
N PRO A 12 -0.60 -4.04 17.07
CA PRO A 12 0.07 -2.82 17.52
C PRO A 12 0.78 -2.13 16.35
N SER A 13 0.63 -0.80 16.23
CA SER A 13 1.30 -0.02 15.19
C SER A 13 2.80 0.12 15.48
N SER A 14 3.15 0.60 16.68
CA SER A 14 4.53 0.81 17.12
C SER A 14 4.59 1.09 18.62
N VAL A 15 5.80 1.16 19.18
CA VAL A 15 6.05 1.80 20.47
C VAL A 15 6.46 3.24 20.20
N ASP A 16 5.79 4.20 20.84
CA ASP A 16 6.14 5.62 20.79
C ASP A 16 6.74 6.05 22.14
N PRO A 17 8.06 6.12 22.26
CA PRO A 17 8.71 6.47 23.53
C PRO A 17 8.81 7.99 23.78
N PHE A 18 8.53 8.82 22.78
CA PHE A 18 8.82 10.25 22.84
C PHE A 18 7.56 11.09 23.05
N MET A 19 6.63 11.04 22.11
CA MET A 19 5.47 11.93 22.08
C MET A 19 4.31 11.41 22.92
N ARG A 20 3.87 10.17 22.65
CA ARG A 20 2.69 9.56 23.30
C ARG A 20 3.06 8.61 24.46
N LYS A 21 4.33 8.20 24.56
CA LYS A 21 4.93 7.39 25.63
C LYS A 21 4.14 6.11 25.92
N THR A 22 3.70 5.43 24.87
CA THR A 22 2.87 4.24 24.96
C THR A 22 3.00 3.33 23.74
N VAL A 23 2.48 2.12 23.85
CA VAL A 23 2.25 1.24 22.71
C VAL A 23 1.04 1.75 21.94
N LEU A 24 1.24 2.07 20.66
CA LEU A 24 0.19 2.50 19.77
C LEU A 24 -0.52 1.27 19.19
N GLN A 25 -1.76 1.06 19.56
CA GLN A 25 -2.60 -0.02 19.05
C GLN A 25 -4.00 0.54 18.78
N GLY A 26 -4.43 0.51 17.52
CA GLY A 26 -5.62 1.20 17.06
C GLY A 26 -5.41 2.72 16.87
N PHE A 27 -4.17 3.19 16.98
CA PHE A 27 -3.76 4.57 16.72
C PHE A 27 -2.69 4.61 15.65
N VAL A 28 -2.75 5.64 14.80
CA VAL A 28 -1.78 5.84 13.72
C VAL A 28 -0.37 6.08 14.27
N HIS A 29 0.65 5.48 13.62
CA HIS A 29 2.05 5.74 13.96
C HIS A 29 2.46 7.17 13.56
N ASP A 30 2.06 7.63 12.37
CA ASP A 30 2.45 8.92 11.82
C ASP A 30 1.99 10.07 12.74
N GLU A 31 2.94 10.93 13.09
CA GLU A 31 2.71 12.03 14.03
C GLU A 31 1.85 13.13 13.42
N SER A 32 2.06 13.43 12.12
CA SER A 32 1.25 14.44 11.43
C SER A 32 -0.22 14.01 11.34
N ALA A 33 -0.48 12.74 11.05
CA ALA A 33 -1.83 12.20 11.05
C ALA A 33 -2.42 12.19 12.47
N ALA A 34 -1.61 11.90 13.49
CA ALA A 34 -2.05 11.94 14.90
C ALA A 34 -2.48 13.35 15.32
N PHE A 35 -1.73 14.38 14.94
CA PHE A 35 -2.10 15.78 15.19
C PHE A 35 -3.38 16.22 14.49
N GLN A 36 -3.72 15.56 13.38
CA GLN A 36 -4.98 15.76 12.64
C GLN A 36 -6.14 14.92 13.19
N GLY A 37 -6.00 14.34 14.40
CA GLY A 37 -7.02 13.51 15.02
C GLY A 37 -6.97 12.02 14.61
N GLY A 38 -5.90 11.58 13.97
CA GLY A 38 -5.67 10.17 13.57
C GLY A 38 -6.38 9.74 12.28
N VAL A 39 -7.11 10.64 11.62
CA VAL A 39 -7.77 10.42 10.33
C VAL A 39 -7.21 11.44 9.34
N SER A 40 -6.34 11.00 8.46
CA SER A 40 -5.64 11.88 7.53
C SER A 40 -5.42 11.18 6.18
N GLY A 41 -5.26 11.98 5.12
CA GLY A 41 -5.03 11.45 3.77
C GLY A 41 -3.65 10.82 3.56
N ASN A 42 -2.68 11.09 4.45
CA ASN A 42 -1.32 10.56 4.32
C ASN A 42 -1.09 9.26 5.10
N ALA A 43 -1.85 9.02 6.17
CA ALA A 43 -1.71 7.84 7.02
C ALA A 43 -2.94 7.64 7.93
N GLY A 44 -3.06 6.46 8.56
CA GLY A 44 -4.12 6.21 9.54
C GLY A 44 -5.19 5.23 9.07
N LEU A 45 -5.01 4.60 7.91
CA LEU A 45 -5.89 3.52 7.48
C LEU A 45 -5.56 2.22 8.26
N PHE A 46 -6.60 1.61 8.80
CA PHE A 46 -6.58 0.27 9.38
C PHE A 46 -7.58 -0.58 8.61
N SER A 47 -7.15 -1.74 8.13
CA SER A 47 -7.96 -2.61 7.28
C SER A 47 -7.39 -4.03 7.24
N THR A 48 -8.11 -4.94 6.61
CA THR A 48 -7.64 -6.28 6.24
C THR A 48 -7.07 -6.29 4.81
N ALA A 49 -6.31 -7.32 4.46
CA ALA A 49 -5.80 -7.47 3.09
C ALA A 49 -6.93 -7.60 2.07
N GLU A 50 -8.00 -8.28 2.42
CA GLU A 50 -9.18 -8.48 1.57
C GLU A 50 -9.91 -7.17 1.29
N GLU A 51 -10.12 -6.33 2.29
CA GLU A 51 -10.78 -5.03 2.13
C GLU A 51 -9.93 -4.07 1.29
N VAL A 52 -8.61 -4.04 1.53
CA VAL A 52 -7.68 -3.26 0.68
C VAL A 52 -7.73 -3.78 -0.75
N ALA A 53 -7.72 -5.10 -0.97
CA ALA A 53 -7.80 -5.69 -2.30
C ALA A 53 -9.08 -5.30 -3.04
N GLN A 54 -10.22 -5.17 -2.35
CA GLN A 54 -11.49 -4.70 -2.97
C GLN A 54 -11.35 -3.28 -3.52
N ILE A 55 -10.68 -2.37 -2.79
CA ILE A 55 -10.44 -1.00 -3.29
C ILE A 55 -9.58 -1.02 -4.54
N TYR A 56 -8.51 -1.81 -4.54
CA TYR A 56 -7.63 -1.94 -5.70
C TYR A 56 -8.29 -2.67 -6.87
N GLN A 57 -9.16 -3.64 -6.59
CA GLN A 57 -9.99 -4.29 -7.60
C GLN A 57 -11.00 -3.30 -8.23
N MET A 58 -11.59 -2.43 -7.43
CA MET A 58 -12.45 -1.35 -7.94
C MET A 58 -11.67 -0.46 -8.93
N LEU A 59 -10.44 -0.08 -8.61
CA LEU A 59 -9.60 0.71 -9.50
C LEU A 59 -9.24 -0.05 -10.78
N LEU A 60 -8.89 -1.35 -10.66
CA LEU A 60 -8.62 -2.22 -11.81
C LEU A 60 -9.82 -2.32 -12.75
N ASN A 61 -11.02 -2.38 -12.19
CA ASN A 61 -12.29 -2.38 -12.95
C ASN A 61 -12.69 -0.99 -13.46
N GLY A 62 -11.79 0.00 -13.40
CA GLY A 62 -12.08 1.37 -13.86
C GLY A 62 -13.15 2.09 -13.03
N GLY A 63 -13.14 1.86 -11.72
CA GLY A 63 -13.98 2.56 -10.75
C GLY A 63 -15.28 1.85 -10.38
N GLU A 64 -15.38 0.55 -10.67
CA GLU A 64 -16.58 -0.24 -10.39
C GLU A 64 -16.27 -1.45 -9.51
N LEU A 65 -17.12 -1.71 -8.53
CA LEU A 65 -17.05 -2.88 -7.66
C LEU A 65 -18.47 -3.41 -7.40
N ASN A 66 -18.67 -4.72 -7.59
CA ASN A 66 -19.95 -5.41 -7.36
C ASN A 66 -21.15 -4.74 -8.08
N GLY A 67 -20.93 -4.32 -9.33
CA GLY A 67 -21.97 -3.66 -10.15
C GLY A 67 -22.26 -2.20 -9.77
N LYS A 68 -21.57 -1.65 -8.76
CA LYS A 68 -21.72 -0.24 -8.38
C LYS A 68 -20.51 0.58 -8.83
N ARG A 69 -20.77 1.70 -9.48
CA ARG A 69 -19.74 2.66 -9.87
C ARG A 69 -19.48 3.66 -8.75
N TYR A 70 -18.21 3.76 -8.36
CA TYR A 70 -17.69 4.68 -7.34
C TYR A 70 -16.92 5.84 -7.97
N LEU A 71 -16.16 5.56 -9.04
CA LEU A 71 -15.34 6.54 -9.76
C LEU A 71 -15.58 6.41 -11.27
N SER A 72 -15.36 7.48 -12.03
CA SER A 72 -15.35 7.38 -13.48
C SER A 72 -14.09 6.66 -13.97
N LYS A 73 -14.14 6.04 -15.14
CA LYS A 73 -12.99 5.41 -15.79
C LYS A 73 -11.86 6.42 -16.03
N GLU A 74 -12.24 7.64 -16.43
CA GLU A 74 -11.32 8.75 -16.67
C GLU A 74 -10.59 9.15 -15.40
N THR A 75 -11.30 9.24 -14.27
CA THR A 75 -10.70 9.52 -12.97
C THR A 75 -9.70 8.43 -12.59
N CYS A 76 -10.08 7.15 -12.68
CA CYS A 76 -9.16 6.06 -12.39
C CYS A 76 -7.91 6.15 -13.25
N ARG A 77 -8.06 6.32 -14.57
CA ARG A 77 -6.95 6.46 -15.51
C ARG A 77 -6.05 7.65 -15.16
N LEU A 78 -6.62 8.81 -14.86
CA LEU A 78 -5.88 10.01 -14.50
C LEU A 78 -4.98 9.78 -13.27
N PHE A 79 -5.51 9.11 -12.25
CA PHE A 79 -4.76 8.88 -11.02
C PHE A 79 -3.69 7.80 -11.14
N THR A 80 -3.90 6.80 -11.97
CA THR A 80 -3.03 5.61 -12.07
C THR A 80 -1.98 5.69 -13.17
N THR A 81 -2.09 6.67 -14.08
CA THR A 81 -1.09 6.88 -15.16
C THR A 81 -0.10 7.99 -14.80
N THR A 82 1.09 7.90 -15.39
CA THR A 82 2.12 8.96 -15.25
C THR A 82 1.63 10.24 -15.93
N VAL A 83 1.66 11.35 -15.20
CA VAL A 83 1.11 12.64 -15.66
C VAL A 83 2.18 13.67 -16.01
N ALA A 84 3.44 13.46 -15.64
CA ALA A 84 4.53 14.41 -15.89
C ALA A 84 5.75 13.74 -16.49
N LYS A 85 6.37 14.39 -17.47
CA LYS A 85 7.64 13.94 -18.07
C LYS A 85 8.74 13.86 -17.01
N GLY A 86 9.44 12.72 -16.97
CA GLY A 86 10.51 12.49 -15.99
C GLY A 86 10.03 12.06 -14.60
N CYS A 87 8.72 12.00 -14.36
CA CYS A 87 8.15 11.45 -13.13
C CYS A 87 7.58 10.06 -13.42
N ARG A 88 7.95 9.06 -12.63
CA ARG A 88 7.34 7.73 -12.77
C ARG A 88 5.94 7.64 -12.15
N ARG A 89 5.60 8.51 -11.20
CA ARG A 89 4.34 8.45 -10.43
C ARG A 89 3.13 8.96 -11.20
N GLY A 90 1.97 8.39 -10.87
CA GLY A 90 0.67 8.97 -11.13
C GLY A 90 0.25 9.96 -10.03
N LEU A 91 -1.01 10.36 -10.03
CA LEU A 91 -1.57 11.22 -8.97
C LEU A 91 -1.89 10.37 -7.73
N GLY A 92 -0.95 10.33 -6.77
CA GLY A 92 -1.09 9.57 -5.53
C GLY A 92 -0.63 8.10 -5.59
N PHE A 93 -0.37 7.57 -6.77
CA PHE A 93 0.16 6.21 -6.94
C PHE A 93 1.63 6.22 -7.34
N ASP A 94 2.39 5.27 -6.81
CA ASP A 94 3.74 4.95 -7.27
C ASP A 94 3.66 3.91 -8.40
N LYS A 95 4.74 3.74 -9.13
CA LYS A 95 4.85 2.82 -10.27
C LYS A 95 6.23 2.15 -10.28
N PRO A 96 6.43 1.06 -11.05
CA PRO A 96 7.75 0.48 -11.25
C PRO A 96 8.77 1.49 -11.76
N ASP A 97 10.00 1.37 -11.29
CA ASP A 97 11.11 2.18 -11.81
C ASP A 97 11.76 1.48 -13.00
N MET A 98 11.27 1.79 -14.20
CA MET A 98 11.76 1.18 -15.44
C MET A 98 13.16 1.67 -15.82
N GLN A 99 13.63 2.80 -15.27
CA GLN A 99 14.98 3.33 -15.53
C GLN A 99 16.00 2.72 -14.57
N ASN A 100 15.57 2.38 -13.36
CA ASN A 100 16.42 1.74 -12.37
C ASN A 100 15.66 0.58 -11.68
N PRO A 101 15.51 -0.58 -12.36
CA PRO A 101 14.73 -1.70 -11.83
C PRO A 101 15.21 -2.21 -10.48
N ALA A 102 16.51 -2.10 -10.18
CA ALA A 102 17.07 -2.50 -8.87
C ALA A 102 16.61 -1.62 -7.71
N LYS A 103 16.05 -0.43 -7.98
CA LYS A 103 15.45 0.47 -6.99
C LYS A 103 13.93 0.56 -7.12
N SER A 104 13.34 -0.28 -7.96
CA SER A 104 11.90 -0.34 -8.13
C SER A 104 11.24 -0.78 -6.81
N PRO A 105 10.11 -0.16 -6.41
CA PRO A 105 9.34 -0.61 -5.25
C PRO A 105 8.47 -1.85 -5.55
N CYS A 106 8.58 -2.41 -6.76
CA CYS A 106 7.83 -3.57 -7.26
C CYS A 106 8.79 -4.67 -7.71
N ALA A 107 8.24 -5.86 -7.95
CA ALA A 107 8.94 -6.97 -8.60
C ALA A 107 9.58 -6.56 -9.93
N LEU A 108 10.68 -7.22 -10.30
CA LEU A 108 11.37 -6.97 -11.58
C LEU A 108 10.50 -7.31 -12.79
N SER A 109 9.62 -8.32 -12.65
CA SER A 109 8.67 -8.72 -13.70
C SER A 109 7.44 -7.79 -13.81
N ALA A 110 7.30 -6.78 -12.93
CA ALA A 110 6.16 -5.87 -12.96
C ALA A 110 6.23 -4.96 -14.19
N PRO A 111 5.21 -4.98 -15.07
CA PRO A 111 5.17 -4.11 -16.24
C PRO A 111 4.99 -2.63 -15.86
N ALA A 112 5.32 -1.74 -16.80
CA ALA A 112 5.24 -0.28 -16.58
C ALA A 112 3.82 0.23 -16.28
N SER A 113 2.79 -0.55 -16.63
CA SER A 113 1.39 -0.27 -16.35
C SER A 113 1.03 -0.38 -14.87
N VAL A 114 1.78 -1.18 -14.08
CA VAL A 114 1.54 -1.39 -12.65
C VAL A 114 1.48 -0.08 -11.89
N TYR A 115 0.56 0.02 -10.95
CA TYR A 115 0.41 1.14 -10.04
C TYR A 115 0.02 0.67 -8.63
N GLY A 116 0.39 1.42 -7.64
CA GLY A 116 0.11 1.09 -6.24
C GLY A 116 0.91 1.97 -5.29
N HIS A 117 1.19 1.50 -4.10
CA HIS A 117 2.07 2.20 -3.17
C HIS A 117 2.59 1.26 -2.08
N THR A 118 3.71 1.65 -1.49
CA THR A 118 4.24 1.04 -0.26
C THR A 118 3.84 1.86 0.95
N GLY A 119 3.72 1.21 2.12
CA GLY A 119 3.47 1.87 3.40
C GLY A 119 4.69 1.82 4.33
N PHE A 120 4.82 2.85 5.18
CA PHE A 120 5.91 2.96 6.15
C PHE A 120 5.97 1.76 7.10
N THR A 121 4.81 1.24 7.50
CA THR A 121 4.67 0.06 8.36
C THR A 121 5.10 -1.26 7.70
N GLY A 122 5.52 -1.21 6.43
CA GLY A 122 5.99 -2.36 5.66
C GLY A 122 4.95 -2.96 4.73
N THR A 123 3.77 -2.39 4.67
CA THR A 123 2.70 -2.80 3.77
C THR A 123 2.97 -2.41 2.31
N CYS A 124 2.30 -3.05 1.38
CA CYS A 124 2.14 -2.55 0.00
C CYS A 124 0.88 -3.09 -0.63
N ALA A 125 0.40 -2.38 -1.65
CA ALA A 125 -0.63 -2.88 -2.55
C ALA A 125 -0.33 -2.40 -3.98
N TRP A 126 -0.44 -3.32 -4.94
CA TRP A 126 -0.13 -3.09 -6.35
C TRP A 126 -1.20 -3.70 -7.24
N VAL A 127 -1.52 -3.02 -8.32
CA VAL A 127 -2.39 -3.48 -9.39
C VAL A 127 -1.58 -3.63 -10.67
N ASP A 128 -1.72 -4.76 -11.32
CA ASP A 128 -1.22 -5.01 -12.66
C ASP A 128 -2.41 -5.11 -13.61
N PRO A 129 -2.72 -4.05 -14.36
CA PRO A 129 -3.85 -4.04 -15.27
C PRO A 129 -3.64 -4.89 -16.52
N ASP A 130 -2.38 -5.16 -16.91
CA ASP A 130 -2.07 -5.97 -18.09
C ASP A 130 -2.40 -7.45 -17.86
N ASN A 131 -2.22 -7.92 -16.62
CA ASN A 131 -2.44 -9.30 -16.22
C ASN A 131 -3.67 -9.50 -15.31
N GLY A 132 -4.40 -8.42 -15.00
CA GLY A 132 -5.59 -8.47 -14.15
C GLY A 132 -5.28 -8.88 -12.70
N LEU A 133 -4.11 -8.52 -12.18
CA LEU A 133 -3.66 -8.96 -10.86
C LEU A 133 -3.74 -7.84 -9.82
N VAL A 134 -4.15 -8.20 -8.61
CA VAL A 134 -4.07 -7.34 -7.41
C VAL A 134 -3.20 -8.05 -6.39
N TYR A 135 -2.14 -7.40 -5.95
CA TYR A 135 -1.23 -7.87 -4.92
C TYR A 135 -1.31 -6.98 -3.68
N VAL A 136 -1.64 -7.56 -2.54
CA VAL A 136 -1.67 -6.87 -1.25
C VAL A 136 -0.78 -7.63 -0.27
N PHE A 137 0.11 -6.91 0.37
CA PHE A 137 0.97 -7.44 1.43
C PHE A 137 0.86 -6.54 2.66
N LEU A 138 0.39 -7.10 3.76
CA LEU A 138 0.30 -6.41 5.04
C LEU A 138 1.36 -6.93 6.00
N SER A 139 2.02 -6.02 6.68
CA SER A 139 3.00 -6.31 7.71
C SER A 139 3.06 -5.19 8.75
N ASN A 140 3.70 -5.47 9.86
CA ASN A 140 3.94 -4.50 10.92
C ASN A 140 5.42 -4.52 11.33
N ARG A 141 6.31 -4.10 10.40
CA ARG A 141 7.76 -4.14 10.61
C ARG A 141 8.23 -3.20 11.71
N ILE A 142 7.46 -2.15 12.01
CA ILE A 142 7.86 -1.08 12.95
C ILE A 142 7.51 -1.39 14.41
N TYR A 143 6.88 -2.53 14.67
CA TYR A 143 6.62 -2.99 16.02
C TYR A 143 7.57 -4.13 16.41
N PRO A 144 8.15 -4.14 17.61
CA PRO A 144 8.13 -3.05 18.60
C PRO A 144 9.07 -1.89 18.25
N GLU A 145 9.99 -2.09 17.32
CA GLU A 145 11.09 -1.17 17.00
C GLU A 145 10.93 -0.55 15.61
N VAL A 146 10.73 0.76 15.55
CA VAL A 146 10.58 1.52 14.31
C VAL A 146 11.77 1.35 13.35
N TRP A 147 12.97 1.18 13.90
CA TRP A 147 14.22 1.04 13.14
C TRP A 147 14.46 -0.36 12.56
N ASN A 148 13.54 -1.31 12.77
CA ASN A 148 13.65 -2.62 12.18
C ASN A 148 13.57 -2.52 10.64
N ALA A 149 14.70 -2.72 10.00
CA ALA A 149 14.85 -2.62 8.55
C ALA A 149 14.93 -3.99 7.84
N LYS A 150 14.72 -5.11 8.54
CA LYS A 150 14.90 -6.47 7.97
C LYS A 150 14.03 -6.68 6.72
N LEU A 151 12.75 -6.31 6.78
CA LEU A 151 11.82 -6.44 5.66
C LEU A 151 12.31 -5.67 4.43
N LEU A 152 12.79 -4.44 4.63
CA LEU A 152 13.26 -3.57 3.55
C LEU A 152 14.59 -4.05 2.96
N LYS A 153 15.56 -4.44 3.82
CA LYS A 153 16.88 -4.90 3.38
C LYS A 153 16.85 -6.24 2.65
N SER A 154 15.79 -7.01 2.82
CA SER A 154 15.62 -8.34 2.20
C SER A 154 14.67 -8.33 1.00
N ASP A 155 14.16 -7.16 0.60
CA ASP A 155 13.24 -6.96 -0.52
C ASP A 155 12.05 -7.95 -0.50
N ILE A 156 11.52 -8.18 0.71
CA ILE A 156 10.51 -9.25 0.92
C ILE A 156 9.26 -9.02 0.08
N ARG A 157 8.77 -7.80 0.00
CA ARG A 157 7.54 -7.45 -0.74
C ARG A 157 7.73 -7.71 -2.23
N GLU A 158 8.84 -7.24 -2.76
CA GLU A 158 9.23 -7.34 -4.16
C GLU A 158 9.46 -8.82 -4.54
N ARG A 159 10.11 -9.59 -3.67
CA ARG A 159 10.36 -11.02 -3.88
C ARG A 159 9.09 -11.88 -3.82
N ILE A 160 8.14 -11.55 -2.94
CA ILE A 160 6.85 -12.24 -2.89
C ILE A 160 6.04 -11.91 -4.15
N GLN A 161 6.01 -10.65 -4.56
CA GLN A 161 5.37 -10.24 -5.82
C GLN A 161 5.98 -10.95 -7.02
N GLU A 162 7.31 -11.06 -7.09
CA GLU A 162 8.01 -11.80 -8.14
C GLU A 162 7.65 -13.29 -8.16
N ALA A 163 7.53 -13.91 -6.98
CA ALA A 163 7.11 -15.31 -6.88
C ALA A 163 5.65 -15.49 -7.37
N MET A 164 4.78 -14.53 -7.09
CA MET A 164 3.40 -14.51 -7.61
C MET A 164 3.40 -14.45 -9.15
N TYR A 165 4.18 -13.55 -9.76
CA TYR A 165 4.30 -13.45 -11.21
C TYR A 165 4.75 -14.79 -11.82
N ARG A 166 5.78 -15.40 -11.27
CA ARG A 166 6.27 -16.71 -11.73
C ARG A 166 5.27 -17.85 -11.60
N ALA A 167 4.37 -17.75 -10.63
CA ALA A 167 3.34 -18.77 -10.42
C ALA A 167 2.15 -18.61 -11.36
N VAL A 168 1.76 -17.38 -11.68
CA VAL A 168 0.53 -17.05 -12.42
C VAL A 168 0.78 -16.85 -13.91
N LEU A 169 1.92 -16.28 -14.29
CA LEU A 169 2.29 -15.97 -15.68
C LEU A 169 3.24 -17.05 -16.24
N LYS A 170 2.74 -18.25 -16.41
CA LYS A 170 3.46 -19.35 -17.08
C LYS A 170 3.26 -19.31 -18.59
#